data_36a6782077d2ebbd610d70b9a9159f14
#
_entry.id   36a6782077d2ebbd610d70b9a9159f14
#
_cell.length_a   1.000
_cell.length_b   1.000
_cell.length_c   1.000
_cell.angle_alpha   90.00
_cell.angle_beta   90.00
_cell.angle_gamma   90.00
#
_symmetry.space_group_name_H-M   'P 1'
#
loop_
_entity.id
_entity.type
_entity.pdbx_description
1 polymer ?
#
loop_
_entity_poly.entity_id
_entity_poly.type
_entity_poly.pdbx_seq_one_letter_code
_entity_poly.pdbx_strand_id
1 'polypeptide(L)'
;MREAYNGKEVTVLIKKKADIKIEIIDGKKEASIIASTDLHHLLKTDQTYLFVDVGGGSTEFTLFSNRKLINSRSFKVGTVRLLNDMVCNVVWDEIEKWIKINTQEYDEVTLIGSGGNINKLFKMSGKMQEKPLSYIYVNSQYAFLNSLSYEQRIAELGLNPDRADVIIPATRIYLNAMKWSGARNIYV
;
A
#
# COMPACT_ATOMS: atom_id res chain seq x y z
N MET A 1 -6.42 -11.52 7.26
CA MET A 1 -6.75 -12.26 8.50
C MET A 1 -7.41 -11.36 9.54
N ARG A 2 -6.91 -10.16 9.81
CA ARG A 2 -7.46 -9.19 10.80
C ARG A 2 -8.95 -8.90 10.60
N GLU A 3 -9.38 -8.69 9.35
CA GLU A 3 -10.78 -8.38 8.98
C GLU A 3 -11.64 -9.61 8.65
N ALA A 4 -11.07 -10.81 8.70
CA ALA A 4 -11.80 -12.03 8.40
C ALA A 4 -12.56 -12.54 9.64
N TYR A 5 -13.86 -12.88 9.50
CA TYR A 5 -14.68 -13.38 10.60
C TYR A 5 -14.12 -14.66 11.23
N ASN A 6 -13.41 -15.49 10.45
CA ASN A 6 -12.77 -16.72 10.89
C ASN A 6 -11.28 -16.56 11.24
N GLY A 7 -10.78 -15.33 11.38
CA GLY A 7 -9.38 -15.06 11.63
C GLY A 7 -8.80 -15.78 12.86
N LYS A 8 -9.57 -15.84 13.94
CA LYS A 8 -9.18 -16.57 15.16
C LYS A 8 -9.07 -18.08 14.95
N GLU A 9 -9.99 -18.68 14.22
CA GLU A 9 -9.97 -20.11 13.89
C GLU A 9 -8.74 -20.46 13.06
N VAL A 10 -8.41 -19.62 12.08
CA VAL A 10 -7.23 -19.79 11.22
C VAL A 10 -5.95 -19.72 12.05
N THR A 11 -5.83 -18.81 13.02
CA THR A 11 -4.63 -18.75 13.88
C THR A 11 -4.47 -20.02 14.73
N VAL A 12 -5.57 -20.59 15.24
CA VAL A 12 -5.57 -21.85 15.98
C VAL A 12 -5.14 -23.02 15.10
N LEU A 13 -5.67 -23.10 13.86
CA LEU A 13 -5.31 -24.14 12.89
C LEU A 13 -3.83 -24.08 12.49
N ILE A 14 -3.30 -22.87 12.28
CA ILE A 14 -1.88 -22.69 11.96
C ILE A 14 -1.01 -23.14 13.13
N LYS A 15 -1.36 -22.75 14.35
CA LYS A 15 -0.64 -23.21 15.53
C LYS A 15 -0.65 -24.74 15.63
N LYS A 16 -1.79 -25.38 15.38
CA LYS A 16 -1.92 -26.86 15.44
C LYS A 16 -1.12 -27.57 14.37
N LYS A 17 -1.05 -27.00 13.14
CA LYS A 17 -0.40 -27.65 11.99
C LYS A 17 1.07 -27.36 11.84
N ALA A 18 1.52 -26.17 12.23
CA ALA A 18 2.87 -25.68 11.98
C ALA A 18 3.61 -25.25 13.26
N ASP A 19 2.95 -25.34 14.42
CA ASP A 19 3.46 -24.84 15.73
C ASP A 19 3.89 -23.37 15.71
N ILE A 20 3.30 -22.58 14.81
CA ILE A 20 3.55 -21.13 14.69
C ILE A 20 2.45 -20.38 15.43
N LYS A 21 2.82 -19.58 16.43
CA LYS A 21 1.91 -18.67 17.11
C LYS A 21 1.75 -17.38 16.32
N ILE A 22 0.55 -17.15 15.79
CA ILE A 22 0.19 -15.91 15.10
C ILE A 22 -0.58 -15.01 16.04
N GLU A 23 -0.17 -13.74 16.13
CA GLU A 23 -0.90 -12.68 16.82
C GLU A 23 -1.59 -11.80 15.77
N ILE A 24 -2.90 -11.57 15.96
CA ILE A 24 -3.64 -10.59 15.13
C ILE A 24 -3.48 -9.24 15.82
N ILE A 25 -2.75 -8.34 15.18
CA ILE A 25 -2.46 -6.99 15.67
C ILE A 25 -3.38 -5.97 15.02
N ASP A 26 -3.62 -4.85 15.71
CA ASP A 26 -4.32 -3.69 15.14
C ASP A 26 -3.38 -2.80 14.31
N GLY A 27 -3.94 -1.84 13.58
CA GLY A 27 -3.17 -0.93 12.72
C GLY A 27 -2.20 -0.03 13.49
N LYS A 28 -2.46 0.28 14.77
CA LYS A 28 -1.54 1.06 15.61
C LYS A 28 -0.30 0.26 15.96
N LYS A 29 -0.49 -1.01 16.34
CA LYS A 29 0.62 -1.92 16.66
C LYS A 29 1.44 -2.23 15.40
N GLU A 30 0.78 -2.42 14.25
CA GLU A 30 1.42 -2.60 12.95
C GLU A 30 2.28 -1.38 12.57
N ALA A 31 1.74 -0.16 12.66
CA ALA A 31 2.48 1.07 12.45
C ALA A 31 3.68 1.23 13.42
N SER A 32 3.49 0.83 14.69
CA SER A 32 4.57 0.83 15.69
C SER A 32 5.68 -0.16 15.33
N ILE A 33 5.35 -1.34 14.83
CA ILE A 33 6.33 -2.34 14.37
C ILE A 33 7.08 -1.82 13.16
N ILE A 34 6.36 -1.25 12.18
CA ILE A 34 6.97 -0.61 11.00
C ILE A 34 7.91 0.51 11.43
N ALA A 35 7.50 1.34 12.39
CA ALA A 35 8.33 2.42 12.93
C ALA A 35 9.57 1.92 13.69
N SER A 36 9.49 0.74 14.29
CA SER A 36 10.60 0.12 15.04
C SER A 36 11.54 -0.74 14.20
N THR A 37 11.13 -1.11 12.98
CA THR A 37 12.00 -1.79 12.02
C THR A 37 13.00 -0.79 11.45
N ASP A 38 14.12 -1.25 10.91
CA ASP A 38 15.26 -0.46 10.39
C ASP A 38 14.93 0.58 9.28
N LEU A 39 13.69 1.07 9.24
CA LEU A 39 13.28 2.20 8.41
C LEU A 39 14.04 3.49 8.72
N HIS A 40 14.68 3.58 9.90
CA HIS A 40 15.55 4.69 10.26
C HIS A 40 16.66 4.95 9.24
N HIS A 41 17.13 3.90 8.53
CA HIS A 41 18.11 4.04 7.47
C HIS A 41 17.54 4.64 6.18
N LEU A 42 16.25 4.42 5.92
CA LEU A 42 15.54 4.97 4.74
C LEU A 42 15.04 6.39 4.98
N LEU A 43 14.71 6.72 6.25
CA LEU A 43 14.19 8.03 6.61
C LEU A 43 15.32 9.03 6.80
N LYS A 44 15.43 9.98 5.90
CA LYS A 44 16.32 11.14 6.09
C LYS A 44 15.71 12.10 7.13
N THR A 45 16.57 12.75 7.90
CA THR A 45 16.18 13.94 8.67
C THR A 45 15.71 15.01 7.70
N ASP A 46 14.76 15.82 8.11
CA ASP A 46 14.19 16.95 7.34
C ASP A 46 13.32 16.54 6.13
N GLN A 47 12.88 15.28 6.07
CA GLN A 47 11.95 14.83 5.04
C GLN A 47 10.68 14.24 5.66
N THR A 48 9.58 14.40 4.90
CA THR A 48 8.27 13.86 5.26
C THR A 48 7.90 12.70 4.33
N TYR A 49 7.50 11.59 4.94
CA TYR A 49 7.18 10.37 4.23
C TYR A 49 5.77 9.91 4.56
N LEU A 50 5.02 9.59 3.52
CA LEU A 50 3.73 8.91 3.64
C LEU A 50 3.91 7.43 3.24
N PHE A 51 3.90 6.55 4.23
CA PHE A 51 3.88 5.11 4.00
C PHE A 51 2.48 4.67 3.61
N VAL A 52 2.41 3.84 2.60
CA VAL A 52 1.16 3.28 2.08
C VAL A 52 1.34 1.78 1.94
N ASP A 53 0.71 1.01 2.83
CA ASP A 53 0.68 -0.45 2.77
C ASP A 53 -0.68 -0.94 2.28
N VAL A 54 -0.70 -1.51 1.08
CA VAL A 54 -1.93 -1.93 0.41
C VAL A 54 -2.14 -3.43 0.58
N GLY A 55 -3.06 -3.78 1.46
CA GLY A 55 -3.54 -5.13 1.67
C GLY A 55 -4.76 -5.49 0.81
N GLY A 56 -5.26 -6.71 1.01
CA GLY A 56 -6.49 -7.18 0.36
C GLY A 56 -7.76 -6.55 0.94
N GLY A 57 -7.82 -6.38 2.26
CA GLY A 57 -9.00 -5.88 2.99
C GLY A 57 -8.89 -4.42 3.43
N SER A 58 -7.70 -3.93 3.69
CA SER A 58 -7.44 -2.57 4.18
C SER A 58 -6.19 -1.98 3.54
N THR A 59 -6.05 -0.67 3.68
CA THR A 59 -4.81 0.06 3.36
C THR A 59 -4.46 0.90 4.59
N GLU A 60 -3.22 0.77 4.99
CA GLU A 60 -2.63 1.51 6.10
C GLU A 60 -1.86 2.72 5.54
N PHE A 61 -2.19 3.91 6.06
CA PHE A 61 -1.47 5.15 5.79
C PHE A 61 -0.76 5.60 7.06
N THR A 62 0.54 5.83 6.98
CA THR A 62 1.35 6.25 8.13
C THR A 62 2.26 7.40 7.72
N LEU A 63 2.09 8.55 8.37
CA LEU A 63 2.89 9.74 8.11
C LEU A 63 4.04 9.84 9.11
N PHE A 64 5.24 9.99 8.57
CA PHE A 64 6.46 10.29 9.33
C PHE A 64 7.01 11.64 8.88
N SER A 65 7.45 12.44 9.84
CA SER A 65 8.23 13.65 9.58
C SER A 65 9.38 13.72 10.58
N ASN A 66 10.56 14.10 10.12
CA ASN A 66 11.75 14.16 10.97
C ASN A 66 11.99 12.84 11.74
N ARG A 67 11.79 11.71 11.10
CA ARG A 67 11.89 10.35 11.68
C ARG A 67 10.89 10.05 12.80
N LYS A 68 9.90 10.90 13.04
CA LYS A 68 8.86 10.70 14.06
C LYS A 68 7.55 10.29 13.39
N LEU A 69 6.86 9.35 14.01
CA LEU A 69 5.48 9.03 13.66
C LEU A 69 4.59 10.24 14.00
N ILE A 70 3.97 10.83 13.00
CA ILE A 70 3.04 11.95 13.14
C ILE A 70 1.62 11.44 13.31
N ASN A 71 1.17 10.61 12.37
CA ASN A 71 -0.18 10.06 12.40
C ASN A 71 -0.23 8.74 11.63
N SER A 72 -1.19 7.87 11.99
CA SER A 72 -1.45 6.62 11.27
C SER A 72 -2.92 6.29 11.29
N ARG A 73 -3.45 5.81 10.15
CA ARG A 73 -4.82 5.34 10.03
C ARG A 73 -4.96 4.21 9.03
N SER A 74 -5.73 3.20 9.40
CA SER A 74 -6.17 2.13 8.51
C SER A 74 -7.55 2.44 7.95
N PHE A 75 -7.72 2.25 6.65
CA PHE A 75 -9.01 2.42 5.97
C PHE A 75 -9.47 1.09 5.37
N LYS A 76 -10.76 0.84 5.36
CA LYS A 76 -11.37 -0.36 4.76
C LYS A 76 -11.42 -0.26 3.22
N VAL A 77 -10.27 0.04 2.62
CA VAL A 77 -10.01 -0.01 1.18
C VAL A 77 -8.83 -0.93 0.95
N GLY A 78 -9.04 -1.97 0.18
CA GLY A 78 -8.00 -2.96 -0.15
C GLY A 78 -8.32 -3.59 -1.50
N THR A 79 -7.37 -4.29 -2.06
CA THR A 79 -7.47 -4.78 -3.44
C THR A 79 -8.64 -5.73 -3.66
N VAL A 80 -8.87 -6.64 -2.71
CA VAL A 80 -9.98 -7.60 -2.77
C VAL A 80 -11.33 -6.91 -2.57
N ARG A 81 -11.41 -5.91 -1.68
CA ARG A 81 -12.63 -5.13 -1.52
C ARG A 81 -13.00 -4.35 -2.78
N LEU A 82 -11.99 -3.78 -3.46
CA LEU A 82 -12.22 -3.07 -4.72
C LEU A 82 -12.67 -3.99 -5.84
N LEU A 83 -12.11 -5.20 -5.93
CA LEU A 83 -12.53 -6.21 -6.90
C LEU A 83 -13.98 -6.66 -6.71
N ASN A 84 -14.49 -6.62 -5.49
CA ASN A 84 -15.85 -7.04 -5.15
C ASN A 84 -16.80 -5.86 -4.97
N ASP A 85 -16.47 -4.67 -5.45
CA ASP A 85 -17.28 -3.44 -5.35
C ASP A 85 -17.75 -3.10 -3.92
N MET A 86 -16.94 -3.47 -2.91
CA MET A 86 -17.23 -3.30 -1.49
C MET A 86 -16.73 -1.97 -0.91
N VAL A 87 -16.30 -1.03 -1.76
CA VAL A 87 -15.75 0.27 -1.35
C VAL A 87 -16.62 1.39 -1.90
N CYS A 88 -17.36 2.06 -1.02
CA CYS A 88 -18.20 3.21 -1.40
C CYS A 88 -17.36 4.50 -1.53
N ASN A 89 -17.90 5.50 -2.23
CA ASN A 89 -17.22 6.78 -2.44
C ASN A 89 -16.86 7.51 -1.14
N VAL A 90 -17.70 7.38 -0.11
CA VAL A 90 -17.44 7.98 1.22
C VAL A 90 -16.09 7.56 1.79
N VAL A 91 -15.67 6.29 1.59
CA VAL A 91 -14.36 5.82 2.06
C VAL A 91 -13.22 6.52 1.31
N TRP A 92 -13.38 6.76 0.01
CA TRP A 92 -12.40 7.51 -0.77
C TRP A 92 -12.29 8.97 -0.33
N ASP A 93 -13.44 9.61 -0.08
CA ASP A 93 -13.49 10.99 0.43
C ASP A 93 -12.84 11.12 1.81
N GLU A 94 -13.05 10.13 2.69
CA GLU A 94 -12.38 10.08 4.00
C GLU A 94 -10.86 9.94 3.87
N ILE A 95 -10.37 9.10 2.95
CA ILE A 95 -8.93 8.92 2.72
C ILE A 95 -8.33 10.22 2.16
N GLU A 96 -8.97 10.80 1.15
CA GLU A 96 -8.53 12.06 0.56
C GLU A 96 -8.42 13.16 1.62
N LYS A 97 -9.47 13.33 2.41
CA LYS A 97 -9.53 14.31 3.50
C LYS A 97 -8.42 14.06 4.53
N TRP A 98 -8.23 12.80 4.94
CA TRP A 98 -7.20 12.46 5.91
C TRP A 98 -5.79 12.75 5.37
N ILE A 99 -5.50 12.33 4.13
CA ILE A 99 -4.19 12.59 3.51
C ILE A 99 -3.95 14.09 3.42
N LYS A 100 -4.88 14.88 2.85
CA LYS A 100 -4.72 16.32 2.68
C LYS A 100 -4.50 17.04 4.00
N ILE A 101 -5.30 16.75 5.03
CA ILE A 101 -5.17 17.39 6.35
C ILE A 101 -3.81 17.09 6.97
N ASN A 102 -3.31 15.86 6.85
CA ASN A 102 -2.06 15.47 7.48
C ASN A 102 -0.82 15.87 6.67
N THR A 103 -0.96 16.18 5.38
CA THR A 103 0.19 16.53 4.51
C THR A 103 0.27 18.00 4.14
N GLN A 104 -0.77 18.81 4.37
CA GLN A 104 -0.86 20.20 3.91
C GLN A 104 0.19 21.16 4.51
N GLU A 105 0.77 20.81 5.65
CA GLU A 105 1.78 21.64 6.34
C GLU A 105 3.21 21.34 5.85
N TYR A 106 3.39 20.37 4.94
CA TYR A 106 4.70 19.96 4.45
C TYR A 106 4.87 20.35 2.99
N ASP A 107 5.97 21.05 2.69
CA ASP A 107 6.28 21.50 1.32
C ASP A 107 6.52 20.34 0.37
N GLU A 108 7.08 19.25 0.85
CA GLU A 108 7.37 18.06 0.06
C GLU A 108 7.05 16.78 0.84
N VAL A 109 6.25 15.91 0.22
CA VAL A 109 5.93 14.58 0.74
C VAL A 109 6.42 13.53 -0.24
N THR A 110 7.15 12.56 0.27
CA THR A 110 7.61 11.39 -0.49
C THR A 110 6.78 10.17 -0.09
N LEU A 111 6.25 9.42 -1.06
CA LEU A 111 5.60 8.15 -0.75
C LEU A 111 6.62 7.02 -0.60
N ILE A 112 6.30 6.11 0.33
CA ILE A 112 6.92 4.79 0.42
C ILE A 112 5.80 3.77 0.31
N GLY A 113 5.85 2.97 -0.75
CA GLY A 113 4.86 1.92 -1.02
C GLY A 113 5.34 0.57 -0.51
N SER A 114 4.49 -0.12 0.24
CA SER A 114 4.72 -1.49 0.70
C SER A 114 3.72 -2.46 0.08
N GLY A 115 4.15 -3.68 -0.13
CA GLY A 115 3.31 -4.76 -0.63
C GLY A 115 3.72 -5.30 -1.99
N GLY A 116 3.23 -6.51 -2.28
CA GLY A 116 3.66 -7.25 -3.47
C GLY A 116 3.28 -6.61 -4.80
N ASN A 117 2.23 -5.76 -4.86
CA ASN A 117 1.78 -5.13 -6.10
C ASN A 117 2.70 -3.98 -6.50
N ILE A 118 3.09 -3.12 -5.56
CA ILE A 118 4.03 -2.03 -5.86
C ILE A 118 5.41 -2.58 -6.17
N ASN A 119 5.85 -3.64 -5.49
CA ASN A 119 7.08 -4.35 -5.82
C ASN A 119 7.07 -4.89 -7.27
N LYS A 120 5.92 -5.40 -7.75
CA LYS A 120 5.81 -5.85 -9.15
C LYS A 120 5.90 -4.67 -10.11
N LEU A 121 5.22 -3.56 -9.85
CA LEU A 121 5.34 -2.33 -10.65
C LEU A 121 6.78 -1.83 -10.70
N PHE A 122 7.49 -1.88 -9.58
CA PHE A 122 8.89 -1.52 -9.52
C PHE A 122 9.75 -2.43 -10.40
N LYS A 123 9.56 -3.75 -10.31
CA LYS A 123 10.27 -4.71 -11.17
C LYS A 123 10.00 -4.48 -12.65
N MET A 124 8.75 -4.16 -13.02
CA MET A 124 8.39 -3.83 -14.41
C MET A 124 9.06 -2.57 -14.92
N SER A 125 9.43 -1.64 -14.04
CA SER A 125 10.13 -0.41 -14.44
C SER A 125 11.57 -0.62 -14.90
N GLY A 126 12.18 -1.77 -14.60
CA GLY A 126 13.59 -2.04 -14.85
C GLY A 126 14.55 -1.13 -14.07
N LYS A 127 14.04 -0.32 -13.15
CA LYS A 127 14.89 0.58 -12.35
C LYS A 127 15.73 -0.20 -11.34
N MET A 128 16.91 0.33 -11.06
CA MET A 128 17.76 -0.18 -9.96
C MET A 128 17.13 0.15 -8.61
N GLN A 129 17.45 -0.65 -7.63
CA GLN A 129 17.08 -0.44 -6.23
C GLN A 129 17.38 1.00 -5.78
N GLU A 130 16.59 1.55 -4.88
CA GLU A 130 16.67 2.93 -4.39
C GLU A 130 16.26 4.03 -5.40
N LYS A 131 15.91 3.71 -6.63
CA LYS A 131 15.36 4.70 -7.57
C LYS A 131 13.82 4.71 -7.48
N PRO A 132 13.20 5.87 -7.20
CA PRO A 132 11.75 5.92 -7.07
C PRO A 132 11.03 5.77 -8.41
N LEU A 133 9.77 5.34 -8.34
CA LEU A 133 8.82 5.45 -9.44
C LEU A 133 8.21 6.86 -9.41
N SER A 134 8.17 7.52 -10.57
CA SER A 134 7.47 8.81 -10.69
C SER A 134 5.95 8.60 -10.80
N TYR A 135 5.18 9.61 -10.41
CA TYR A 135 3.72 9.63 -10.63
C TYR A 135 3.36 9.36 -12.09
N ILE A 136 4.09 9.98 -13.03
CA ILE A 136 3.86 9.78 -14.47
C ILE A 136 4.03 8.32 -14.87
N TYR A 137 5.08 7.65 -14.37
CA TYR A 137 5.28 6.23 -14.63
C TYR A 137 4.17 5.37 -14.05
N VAL A 138 3.82 5.57 -12.79
CA VAL A 138 2.75 4.78 -12.14
C VAL A 138 1.41 4.98 -12.84
N ASN A 139 1.11 6.21 -13.27
CA ASN A 139 -0.10 6.53 -14.03
C ASN A 139 -0.12 5.87 -15.42
N SER A 140 1.01 5.87 -16.13
CA SER A 140 1.12 5.17 -17.41
C SER A 140 0.97 3.67 -17.27
N GLN A 141 1.55 3.09 -16.20
CA GLN A 141 1.36 1.66 -15.89
C GLN A 141 -0.09 1.33 -15.53
N TYR A 142 -0.78 2.21 -14.81
CA TYR A 142 -2.21 2.04 -14.54
C TYR A 142 -3.04 1.98 -15.82
N ALA A 143 -2.80 2.91 -16.76
CA ALA A 143 -3.47 2.91 -18.06
C ALA A 143 -3.13 1.64 -18.87
N PHE A 144 -1.86 1.26 -18.91
CA PHE A 144 -1.39 0.05 -19.61
C PHE A 144 -2.02 -1.22 -19.03
N LEU A 145 -2.02 -1.39 -17.71
CA LEU A 145 -2.62 -2.56 -17.06
C LEU A 145 -4.13 -2.65 -17.33
N ASN A 146 -4.83 -1.51 -17.40
CA ASN A 146 -6.25 -1.47 -17.74
C ASN A 146 -6.53 -1.78 -19.21
N SER A 147 -5.58 -1.60 -20.12
CA SER A 147 -5.76 -1.95 -21.54
C SER A 147 -5.60 -3.46 -21.80
N LEU A 148 -5.04 -4.22 -20.85
CA LEU A 148 -4.83 -5.67 -20.97
C LEU A 148 -5.98 -6.45 -20.33
N SER A 149 -6.38 -7.54 -20.97
CA SER A 149 -7.28 -8.52 -20.35
C SER A 149 -6.60 -9.22 -19.17
N TYR A 150 -7.38 -9.92 -18.35
CA TYR A 150 -6.85 -10.72 -17.25
C TYR A 150 -5.83 -11.77 -17.75
N GLU A 151 -6.17 -12.48 -18.82
CA GLU A 151 -5.33 -13.50 -19.45
C GLU A 151 -4.04 -12.90 -20.01
N GLN A 152 -4.14 -11.72 -20.62
CA GLN A 152 -2.97 -11.00 -21.14
C GLN A 152 -2.03 -10.57 -20.01
N ARG A 153 -2.56 -10.10 -18.88
CA ARG A 153 -1.72 -9.78 -17.71
C ARG A 153 -0.95 -10.99 -17.18
N ILE A 154 -1.54 -12.18 -17.23
CA ILE A 154 -0.85 -13.43 -16.85
C ILE A 154 0.19 -13.80 -17.91
N ALA A 155 -0.20 -13.89 -19.18
CA ALA A 155 0.63 -14.41 -20.25
C ALA A 155 1.79 -13.47 -20.63
N GLU A 156 1.52 -12.16 -20.76
CA GLU A 156 2.50 -11.18 -21.26
C GLU A 156 3.37 -10.61 -20.14
N LEU A 157 2.80 -10.40 -18.94
CA LEU A 157 3.52 -9.79 -17.82
C LEU A 157 4.04 -10.80 -16.80
N GLY A 158 3.76 -12.08 -17.01
CA GLY A 158 4.15 -13.16 -16.09
C GLY A 158 3.60 -12.92 -14.68
N LEU A 159 2.33 -12.47 -14.58
CA LEU A 159 1.67 -12.30 -13.29
C LEU A 159 1.07 -13.64 -12.84
N ASN A 160 1.21 -13.95 -11.56
CA ASN A 160 0.41 -15.04 -11.00
C ASN A 160 -1.08 -14.67 -11.06
N PRO A 161 -1.99 -15.65 -11.20
CA PRO A 161 -3.44 -15.41 -11.28
C PRO A 161 -3.98 -14.51 -10.16
N ASP A 162 -3.60 -14.77 -8.91
CA ASP A 162 -3.97 -14.01 -7.72
C ASP A 162 -3.45 -12.56 -7.73
N ARG A 163 -2.44 -12.26 -8.55
CA ARG A 163 -1.88 -10.92 -8.71
C ARG A 163 -2.45 -10.18 -9.92
N ALA A 164 -2.75 -10.89 -10.99
CA ALA A 164 -3.33 -10.30 -12.20
C ALA A 164 -4.66 -9.58 -11.93
N ASP A 165 -5.43 -10.03 -10.94
CA ASP A 165 -6.66 -9.38 -10.50
C ASP A 165 -6.40 -8.11 -9.69
N VAL A 166 -5.46 -8.17 -8.75
CA VAL A 166 -5.33 -7.16 -7.70
C VAL A 166 -4.35 -6.04 -8.02
N ILE A 167 -3.55 -6.16 -9.08
CA ILE A 167 -2.52 -5.16 -9.42
C ILE A 167 -3.14 -3.81 -9.83
N ILE A 168 -4.27 -3.83 -10.55
CA ILE A 168 -4.97 -2.61 -10.98
C ILE A 168 -5.56 -1.87 -9.78
N PRO A 169 -6.40 -2.50 -8.92
CA PRO A 169 -6.92 -1.83 -7.75
C PRO A 169 -5.81 -1.35 -6.80
N ALA A 170 -4.71 -2.11 -6.63
CA ALA A 170 -3.57 -1.64 -5.85
C ALA A 170 -2.94 -0.37 -6.45
N THR A 171 -2.69 -0.36 -7.76
CA THR A 171 -2.11 0.79 -8.46
C THR A 171 -2.98 2.03 -8.32
N ARG A 172 -4.32 1.87 -8.38
CA ARG A 172 -5.28 2.96 -8.15
C ARG A 172 -5.13 3.57 -6.75
N ILE A 173 -4.94 2.75 -5.71
CA ILE A 173 -4.76 3.24 -4.34
C ILE A 173 -3.47 4.09 -4.25
N TYR A 174 -2.34 3.60 -4.77
CA TYR A 174 -1.08 4.35 -4.76
C TYR A 174 -1.17 5.66 -5.55
N LEU A 175 -1.80 5.66 -6.74
CA LEU A 175 -2.01 6.86 -7.53
C LEU A 175 -2.81 7.92 -6.79
N ASN A 176 -3.91 7.52 -6.15
CA ASN A 176 -4.72 8.43 -5.36
C ASN A 176 -3.93 8.99 -4.17
N ALA A 177 -3.17 8.14 -3.48
CA ALA A 177 -2.30 8.58 -2.38
C ALA A 177 -1.27 9.61 -2.84
N MET A 178 -0.60 9.37 -3.99
CA MET A 178 0.34 10.32 -4.59
C MET A 178 -0.36 11.64 -4.96
N LYS A 179 -1.52 11.56 -5.63
CA LYS A 179 -2.30 12.73 -6.05
C LYS A 179 -2.72 13.60 -4.87
N TRP A 180 -3.25 12.99 -3.82
CA TRP A 180 -3.79 13.73 -2.66
C TRP A 180 -2.73 14.29 -1.74
N SER A 181 -1.56 13.65 -1.65
CA SER A 181 -0.41 14.13 -0.88
C SER A 181 0.51 15.08 -1.66
N GLY A 182 0.28 15.25 -2.98
CA GLY A 182 1.18 16.02 -3.84
C GLY A 182 2.52 15.32 -4.14
N ALA A 183 2.69 14.07 -3.73
CA ALA A 183 3.94 13.34 -3.91
C ALA A 183 4.22 13.05 -5.40
N ARG A 184 5.40 13.45 -5.85
CA ARG A 184 5.85 13.21 -7.23
C ARG A 184 6.49 11.83 -7.41
N ASN A 185 6.97 11.24 -6.35
CA ASN A 185 7.74 10.01 -6.33
C ASN A 185 7.23 9.03 -5.27
N ILE A 186 7.36 7.73 -5.57
CA ILE A 186 7.11 6.64 -4.63
C ILE A 186 8.31 5.70 -4.62
N TYR A 187 8.90 5.49 -3.45
CA TYR A 187 9.92 4.47 -3.19
C TYR A 187 9.25 3.13 -2.86
N VAL A 188 9.97 2.04 -3.15
CA VAL A 188 9.45 0.67 -2.98
C VAL A 188 10.48 -0.18 -2.27
#